data_de805cb17e527c46ecccc3bd7f3c752b
#
_entry.id   de805cb17e527c46ecccc3bd7f3c752b
#
_cell.length_a   1.000
_cell.length_b   1.000
_cell.length_c   1.000
_cell.angle_alpha   90.00
_cell.angle_beta   90.00
_cell.angle_gamma   90.00
#
_symmetry.space_group_name_H-M   'P 1'
#
loop_
_entity.id
_entity.type
_entity.pdbx_description
1 polymer ?
#
loop_
_entity_poly.entity_id
_entity_poly.type
_entity_poly.pdbx_seq_one_letter_code
_entity_poly.pdbx_strand_id
1 'polypeptide(L)'
;MNFKVVLAAAALLATQSFAIIGIGGHYAPGFGTKMKAGEIAPVADGIQFGHGGFDGTMQGFGIKLWIDLLPIFDIEATYNIQFGSYDAALYVDGVAEPLPLEIELAGTPFGKANPKFVASGLDVSITYPLTFIPVIRPYIGGGVTYHLNTFVLNQSFVQGIIDDPAISDMIKSAANKEGLDPEALQQKAQELETLGQTLKQKVQDKAMDEGLKTSIGGHALVGVRAKLPIIPIAAYCNFKYYFGGDYPKEVDAGNMTLEVGGGFAL
;
A
#
# COMPACT_ATOMS: atom_id res chain seq x y z
N MET A 1 3.41 48.11 27.55
CA MET A 1 3.53 47.65 26.13
C MET A 1 2.32 48.16 25.38
N ASN A 2 2.50 48.94 24.33
CA ASN A 2 1.40 49.65 23.64
C ASN A 2 0.51 48.64 22.90
N PHE A 3 -0.79 48.60 23.19
CA PHE A 3 -1.76 47.67 22.55
C PHE A 3 -1.70 47.76 21.01
N LYS A 4 -1.44 48.95 20.47
CA LYS A 4 -1.25 49.14 19.01
C LYS A 4 -0.02 48.43 18.46
N VAL A 5 1.06 48.29 19.24
CA VAL A 5 2.28 47.56 18.84
C VAL A 5 2.02 46.06 18.86
N VAL A 6 1.25 45.57 19.85
CA VAL A 6 0.84 44.14 19.91
C VAL A 6 -0.10 43.82 18.76
N LEU A 7 -1.05 44.69 18.42
CA LEU A 7 -1.95 44.52 17.31
C LEU A 7 -1.24 44.56 15.95
N ALA A 8 -0.27 45.50 15.79
CA ALA A 8 0.56 45.58 14.59
C ALA A 8 1.49 44.37 14.44
N ALA A 9 2.07 43.88 15.52
CA ALA A 9 2.88 42.67 15.52
C ALA A 9 2.04 41.42 15.24
N ALA A 10 0.83 41.33 15.79
CA ALA A 10 -0.12 40.25 15.50
C ALA A 10 -0.61 40.31 14.04
N ALA A 11 -0.85 41.50 13.49
CA ALA A 11 -1.23 41.65 12.08
C ALA A 11 -0.04 41.32 11.13
N LEU A 12 1.18 41.70 11.47
CA LEU A 12 2.37 41.33 10.71
C LEU A 12 2.66 39.81 10.79
N LEU A 13 2.45 39.20 11.93
CA LEU A 13 2.54 37.74 12.08
C LEU A 13 1.43 37.03 11.30
N ALA A 14 0.23 37.59 11.25
CA ALA A 14 -0.88 37.07 10.48
C ALA A 14 -0.61 37.13 8.96
N THR A 15 -0.02 38.18 8.46
CA THR A 15 0.28 38.34 7.02
C THR A 15 1.40 37.41 6.52
N GLN A 16 2.29 36.99 7.40
CA GLN A 16 3.37 36.05 7.06
C GLN A 16 2.98 34.56 7.20
N SER A 17 1.77 34.28 7.68
CA SER A 17 1.32 32.93 7.97
C SER A 17 0.59 32.25 6.81
N PHE A 18 0.37 32.92 5.70
CA PHE A 18 -0.26 32.33 4.52
C PHE A 18 0.81 31.74 3.60
N ALA A 19 1.16 30.48 3.81
CA ALA A 19 1.82 29.73 2.77
C ALA A 19 0.80 29.50 1.66
N ILE A 20 1.13 29.99 0.49
CA ILE A 20 0.28 29.80 -0.69
C ILE A 20 0.37 28.34 -1.17
N ILE A 21 1.53 27.73 -1.03
CA ILE A 21 1.80 26.36 -1.46
C ILE A 21 2.66 25.65 -0.41
N GLY A 22 2.32 24.41 -0.12
CA GLY A 22 3.15 23.55 0.73
C GLY A 22 3.29 22.14 0.18
N ILE A 23 4.38 21.50 0.55
CA ILE A 23 4.68 20.10 0.23
C ILE A 23 5.18 19.42 1.49
N GLY A 24 4.73 18.18 1.72
CA GLY A 24 5.13 17.40 2.89
C GLY A 24 5.10 15.91 2.66
N GLY A 25 5.74 15.20 3.59
CA GLY A 25 5.68 13.75 3.70
C GLY A 25 5.03 13.35 5.02
N HIS A 26 4.43 12.16 5.04
CA HIS A 26 3.75 11.66 6.23
C HIS A 26 3.78 10.14 6.33
N TYR A 27 3.63 9.64 7.53
CA TYR A 27 3.25 8.28 7.82
C TYR A 27 1.73 8.16 7.73
N ALA A 28 1.23 7.10 7.07
CA ALA A 28 -0.17 6.95 6.71
C ALA A 28 -0.68 5.52 6.99
N PRO A 29 -0.75 5.08 8.26
CA PRO A 29 -1.31 3.77 8.58
C PRO A 29 -2.79 3.70 8.20
N GLY A 30 -3.17 2.57 7.57
CA GLY A 30 -4.56 2.24 7.24
C GLY A 30 -5.15 1.29 8.27
N PHE A 31 -6.38 1.53 8.70
CA PHE A 31 -7.06 0.74 9.73
C PHE A 31 -8.28 0.04 9.16
N GLY A 32 -8.52 -1.18 9.67
CA GLY A 32 -9.72 -1.95 9.37
C GLY A 32 -9.64 -2.77 8.09
N THR A 33 -8.57 -2.69 7.31
CA THR A 33 -8.39 -3.57 6.16
C THR A 33 -8.06 -4.97 6.64
N LYS A 34 -8.82 -5.95 6.12
CA LYS A 34 -8.64 -7.36 6.43
C LYS A 34 -8.56 -8.15 5.15
N MET A 35 -7.65 -9.10 5.10
CA MET A 35 -7.60 -10.09 4.03
C MET A 35 -7.89 -11.46 4.64
N LYS A 36 -8.85 -12.16 4.07
CA LYS A 36 -9.19 -13.53 4.48
C LYS A 36 -8.12 -14.49 3.97
N ALA A 37 -7.76 -15.48 4.78
CA ALA A 37 -6.95 -16.60 4.32
C ALA A 37 -7.74 -17.38 3.26
N GLY A 38 -7.07 -17.79 2.18
CA GLY A 38 -7.62 -18.72 1.20
C GLY A 38 -7.57 -20.14 1.73
N GLU A 39 -8.54 -20.96 1.31
CA GLU A 39 -8.48 -22.41 1.55
C GLU A 39 -7.29 -23.01 0.78
N ILE A 40 -6.63 -24.00 1.38
CA ILE A 40 -5.62 -24.79 0.66
C ILE A 40 -6.37 -25.63 -0.38
N ALA A 41 -6.11 -25.35 -1.65
CA ALA A 41 -6.85 -25.95 -2.75
C ALA A 41 -5.89 -26.48 -3.83
N PRO A 42 -6.26 -27.58 -4.52
CA PRO A 42 -5.45 -28.15 -5.59
C PRO A 42 -5.35 -27.17 -6.75
N VAL A 43 -4.14 -26.98 -7.27
CA VAL A 43 -3.84 -26.18 -8.46
C VAL A 43 -3.24 -27.02 -9.59
N ALA A 44 -2.69 -28.22 -9.26
CA ALA A 44 -2.29 -29.26 -10.20
C ALA A 44 -2.26 -30.61 -9.49
N ASP A 45 -2.03 -31.70 -10.25
CA ASP A 45 -1.86 -33.04 -9.67
C ASP A 45 -0.69 -33.05 -8.68
N GLY A 46 -0.98 -33.38 -7.41
CA GLY A 46 0.00 -33.41 -6.33
C GLY A 46 0.48 -32.05 -5.85
N ILE A 47 -0.17 -30.93 -6.28
CA ILE A 47 0.19 -29.59 -5.86
C ILE A 47 -1.05 -28.84 -5.39
N GLN A 48 -0.94 -28.29 -4.18
CA GLN A 48 -1.97 -27.42 -3.61
C GLN A 48 -1.37 -26.05 -3.34
N PHE A 49 -2.19 -25.04 -3.38
CA PHE A 49 -1.83 -23.67 -3.04
C PHE A 49 -2.69 -23.16 -1.88
N GLY A 50 -2.06 -22.45 -0.98
CA GLY A 50 -2.73 -21.72 0.10
C GLY A 50 -2.08 -20.36 0.34
N HIS A 51 -2.89 -19.41 0.74
CA HIS A 51 -2.40 -18.13 1.23
C HIS A 51 -3.01 -17.80 2.59
N GLY A 52 -2.23 -17.17 3.43
CA GLY A 52 -2.70 -16.59 4.67
C GLY A 52 -3.52 -15.34 4.44
N GLY A 53 -3.97 -14.75 5.51
CA GLY A 53 -4.62 -13.46 5.52
C GLY A 53 -3.88 -12.50 6.44
N PHE A 54 -4.39 -11.30 6.56
CA PHE A 54 -4.00 -10.36 7.61
C PHE A 54 -5.23 -9.66 8.18
N ASP A 55 -5.16 -9.35 9.46
CA ASP A 55 -6.14 -8.54 10.18
C ASP A 55 -5.36 -7.56 11.05
N GLY A 56 -5.33 -6.30 10.65
CA GLY A 56 -4.57 -5.32 11.39
C GLY A 56 -4.33 -4.01 10.64
N THR A 57 -3.39 -3.25 11.16
CA THR A 57 -3.01 -1.97 10.59
C THR A 57 -2.06 -2.16 9.42
N MET A 58 -2.44 -1.70 8.24
CA MET A 58 -1.53 -1.58 7.11
C MET A 58 -0.55 -0.44 7.39
N GLN A 59 0.74 -0.70 7.17
CA GLN A 59 1.75 0.34 7.27
C GLN A 59 1.77 1.15 5.98
N GLY A 60 1.94 2.47 6.06
CA GLY A 60 1.93 3.30 4.87
C GLY A 60 2.65 4.62 5.02
N PHE A 61 2.92 5.21 3.86
CA PHE A 61 3.56 6.51 3.73
C PHE A 61 2.87 7.29 2.62
N GLY A 62 3.03 8.60 2.65
CA GLY A 62 2.49 9.45 1.61
C GLY A 62 3.20 10.76 1.46
N ILE A 63 2.82 11.45 0.40
CA ILE A 63 3.20 12.82 0.12
C ILE A 63 1.93 13.66 -0.01
N LYS A 64 2.02 14.89 0.40
CA LYS A 64 0.92 15.86 0.37
C LYS A 64 1.38 17.18 -0.23
N LEU A 65 0.56 17.70 -1.12
CA LEU A 65 0.60 19.08 -1.59
C LEU A 65 -0.63 19.79 -1.04
N TRP A 66 -0.48 21.04 -0.65
CA TRP A 66 -1.63 21.88 -0.27
C TRP A 66 -1.47 23.29 -0.79
N ILE A 67 -2.60 23.91 -1.07
CA ILE A 67 -2.68 25.29 -1.57
C ILE A 67 -3.70 26.03 -0.71
N ASP A 68 -3.21 27.00 0.04
CA ASP A 68 -4.01 27.88 0.90
C ASP A 68 -4.33 29.20 0.15
N LEU A 69 -4.88 29.09 -1.04
CA LEU A 69 -5.01 30.22 -1.98
C LEU A 69 -6.31 31.00 -1.81
N LEU A 70 -7.31 30.38 -1.19
CA LEU A 70 -8.65 30.95 -1.16
C LEU A 70 -9.01 31.35 0.27
N PRO A 71 -9.70 32.47 0.44
CA PRO A 71 -10.01 32.97 1.78
C PRO A 71 -10.94 32.06 2.58
N ILE A 72 -11.62 31.12 1.92
CA ILE A 72 -12.68 30.31 2.52
C ILE A 72 -12.31 28.82 2.56
N PHE A 73 -11.54 28.32 1.60
CA PHE A 73 -11.18 26.91 1.52
C PHE A 73 -9.76 26.70 0.99
N ASP A 74 -9.16 25.59 1.34
CA ASP A 74 -7.86 25.13 0.86
C ASP A 74 -8.06 23.93 -0.06
N ILE A 75 -7.11 23.69 -0.95
CA ILE A 75 -7.05 22.50 -1.80
C ILE A 75 -5.88 21.65 -1.37
N GLU A 76 -6.10 20.35 -1.20
CA GLU A 76 -5.05 19.39 -0.90
C GLU A 76 -5.03 18.27 -1.94
N ALA A 77 -3.84 17.87 -2.36
CA ALA A 77 -3.61 16.64 -3.12
C ALA A 77 -2.69 15.74 -2.30
N THR A 78 -3.11 14.50 -2.07
CA THR A 78 -2.36 13.54 -1.25
C THR A 78 -2.22 12.23 -2.01
N TYR A 79 -1.03 11.68 -2.05
CA TYR A 79 -0.78 10.32 -2.51
C TYR A 79 -0.34 9.47 -1.33
N ASN A 80 -1.07 8.39 -1.07
CA ASN A 80 -0.81 7.42 -0.02
C ASN A 80 -0.51 6.05 -0.64
N ILE A 81 0.43 5.32 -0.03
CA ILE A 81 0.70 3.93 -0.34
C ILE A 81 0.76 3.14 0.96
N GLN A 82 0.02 2.04 1.04
CA GLN A 82 -0.14 1.20 2.23
C GLN A 82 0.12 -0.26 1.90
N PHE A 83 0.67 -1.01 2.85
CA PHE A 83 1.11 -2.38 2.67
C PHE A 83 0.52 -3.30 3.73
N GLY A 84 -0.14 -4.38 3.30
CA GLY A 84 -0.54 -5.52 4.12
C GLY A 84 0.27 -6.75 3.73
N SER A 85 0.99 -7.36 4.66
CA SER A 85 1.78 -8.57 4.40
C SER A 85 0.97 -9.81 4.71
N TYR A 86 1.09 -10.84 3.86
CA TYR A 86 0.47 -12.15 4.05
C TYR A 86 1.43 -13.25 3.58
N ASP A 87 1.20 -14.48 4.04
CA ASP A 87 1.99 -15.63 3.63
C ASP A 87 1.31 -16.32 2.44
N ALA A 88 2.11 -16.89 1.54
CA ALA A 88 1.62 -17.76 0.47
C ALA A 88 2.57 -18.94 0.29
N ALA A 89 2.03 -20.13 0.05
CA ALA A 89 2.84 -21.33 -0.07
C ALA A 89 2.24 -22.35 -1.04
N LEU A 90 3.12 -23.13 -1.65
CA LEU A 90 2.78 -24.35 -2.39
C LEU A 90 3.03 -25.58 -1.50
N TYR A 91 2.06 -26.47 -1.49
CA TYR A 91 2.11 -27.78 -0.83
C TYR A 91 2.27 -28.80 -1.92
N VAL A 92 3.39 -29.54 -1.92
CA VAL A 92 3.71 -30.53 -2.93
C VAL A 92 3.68 -31.90 -2.28
N ASP A 93 2.98 -32.86 -2.90
CA ASP A 93 2.88 -34.23 -2.40
C ASP A 93 4.25 -34.87 -2.23
N GLY A 94 4.51 -35.39 -1.01
CA GLY A 94 5.76 -36.01 -0.65
C GLY A 94 6.91 -35.05 -0.29
N VAL A 95 6.64 -33.77 -0.23
CA VAL A 95 7.51 -32.74 0.39
C VAL A 95 6.95 -32.44 1.77
N ALA A 96 7.79 -32.58 2.82
CA ALA A 96 7.33 -32.47 4.20
C ALA A 96 6.96 -31.03 4.61
N GLU A 97 7.64 -30.05 4.00
CA GLU A 97 7.44 -28.62 4.32
C GLU A 97 6.86 -27.88 3.13
N PRO A 98 5.90 -26.96 3.35
CA PRO A 98 5.39 -26.10 2.31
C PRO A 98 6.51 -25.23 1.72
N LEU A 99 6.46 -25.00 0.42
CA LEU A 99 7.39 -24.12 -0.28
C LEU A 99 6.85 -22.67 -0.21
N PRO A 100 7.48 -21.78 0.55
CA PRO A 100 7.01 -20.40 0.67
C PRO A 100 7.18 -19.65 -0.67
N LEU A 101 6.14 -18.93 -1.08
CA LEU A 101 6.19 -18.02 -2.21
C LEU A 101 6.63 -16.64 -1.72
N GLU A 102 7.93 -16.39 -1.78
CA GLU A 102 8.50 -15.09 -1.48
C GLU A 102 8.63 -14.28 -2.76
N ILE A 103 8.22 -13.02 -2.72
CA ILE A 103 8.41 -12.06 -3.81
C ILE A 103 9.63 -11.21 -3.48
N GLU A 104 10.62 -11.22 -4.37
CA GLU A 104 11.75 -10.32 -4.28
C GLU A 104 11.35 -8.99 -4.91
N LEU A 105 11.28 -7.96 -4.10
CA LEU A 105 11.11 -6.60 -4.59
C LEU A 105 12.45 -6.14 -5.18
N ALA A 106 12.66 -6.44 -6.46
CA ALA A 106 13.88 -6.07 -7.17
C ALA A 106 14.17 -4.58 -7.02
N GLY A 107 15.38 -4.25 -6.59
CA GLY A 107 15.84 -2.87 -6.41
C GLY A 107 15.51 -2.23 -5.07
N THR A 108 14.95 -2.96 -4.12
CA THR A 108 14.77 -2.48 -2.75
C THR A 108 15.77 -3.11 -1.78
N PRO A 109 16.20 -2.40 -0.72
CA PRO A 109 17.11 -2.94 0.29
C PRO A 109 16.47 -4.03 1.19
N PHE A 110 15.21 -4.39 0.94
CA PHE A 110 14.42 -5.26 1.82
C PHE A 110 14.52 -6.76 1.50
N GLY A 111 15.28 -7.16 0.50
CA GLY A 111 15.53 -8.56 0.18
C GLY A 111 14.29 -9.38 -0.17
N LYS A 112 14.25 -10.64 0.19
CA LYS A 112 13.09 -11.51 0.06
C LYS A 112 12.04 -11.12 1.08
N ALA A 113 10.81 -10.92 0.63
CA ALA A 113 9.69 -10.54 1.47
C ALA A 113 8.46 -11.39 1.12
N ASN A 114 7.63 -11.63 2.12
CA ASN A 114 6.31 -12.20 1.91
C ASN A 114 5.50 -11.35 0.92
N PRO A 115 4.57 -11.94 0.16
CA PRO A 115 3.65 -11.20 -0.68
C PRO A 115 2.98 -10.08 0.09
N LYS A 116 2.75 -8.96 -0.60
CA LYS A 116 2.11 -7.79 0.01
C LYS A 116 0.91 -7.37 -0.83
N PHE A 117 -0.21 -7.20 -0.16
CA PHE A 117 -1.29 -6.42 -0.71
C PHE A 117 -0.91 -4.94 -0.60
N VAL A 118 -0.92 -4.24 -1.72
CA VAL A 118 -0.61 -2.81 -1.76
C VAL A 118 -1.87 -2.05 -2.15
N ALA A 119 -2.30 -1.16 -1.27
CA ALA A 119 -3.34 -0.21 -1.54
C ALA A 119 -2.74 1.19 -1.66
N SER A 120 -3.00 1.87 -2.74
CA SER A 120 -2.61 3.27 -2.90
C SER A 120 -3.77 4.12 -3.34
N GLY A 121 -3.70 5.41 -3.01
CA GLY A 121 -4.74 6.37 -3.32
C GLY A 121 -4.18 7.73 -3.66
N LEU A 122 -4.71 8.33 -4.71
CA LEU A 122 -4.51 9.73 -5.02
C LEU A 122 -5.78 10.48 -4.64
N ASP A 123 -5.69 11.30 -3.60
CA ASP A 123 -6.78 12.10 -3.06
C ASP A 123 -6.69 13.53 -3.57
N VAL A 124 -7.81 14.09 -3.98
CA VAL A 124 -7.97 15.54 -4.18
C VAL A 124 -9.09 16.01 -3.25
N SER A 125 -8.75 16.89 -2.34
CA SER A 125 -9.63 17.35 -1.26
C SER A 125 -9.85 18.85 -1.31
N ILE A 126 -11.04 19.27 -0.93
CA ILE A 126 -11.35 20.64 -0.55
C ILE A 126 -11.51 20.65 0.97
N THR A 127 -10.79 21.53 1.65
CA THR A 127 -10.81 21.64 3.12
C THR A 127 -11.24 23.03 3.55
N TYR A 128 -12.03 23.08 4.62
CA TYR A 128 -12.56 24.30 5.21
C TYR A 128 -11.93 24.50 6.60
N PRO A 129 -11.15 25.57 6.80
CA PRO A 129 -10.56 25.84 8.10
C PRO A 129 -11.64 26.27 9.11
N LEU A 130 -11.62 25.66 10.30
CA LEU A 130 -12.59 25.94 11.37
C LEU A 130 -12.19 27.17 12.21
N THR A 131 -10.93 27.57 12.13
CA THR A 131 -10.41 28.75 12.84
C THR A 131 -9.46 29.53 11.95
N PHE A 132 -9.38 30.83 12.17
CA PHE A 132 -8.41 31.71 11.51
C PHE A 132 -7.17 31.94 12.38
N ILE A 133 -6.89 31.03 13.33
CA ILE A 133 -5.66 31.11 14.15
C ILE A 133 -4.46 30.76 13.27
N PRO A 134 -3.49 31.65 13.09
CA PRO A 134 -2.44 31.45 12.09
C PRO A 134 -1.50 30.27 12.38
N VAL A 135 -1.34 29.91 13.65
CA VAL A 135 -0.38 28.87 14.09
C VAL A 135 -0.98 27.48 14.06
N ILE A 136 -2.25 27.34 14.47
CA ILE A 136 -2.93 26.03 14.52
C ILE A 136 -4.26 26.17 13.79
N ARG A 137 -4.42 25.41 12.72
CA ARG A 137 -5.61 25.42 11.86
C ARG A 137 -6.28 24.05 11.87
N PRO A 138 -7.27 23.81 12.70
CA PRO A 138 -8.17 22.67 12.53
C PRO A 138 -9.04 22.91 11.30
N TYR A 139 -9.32 21.83 10.55
CA TYR A 139 -10.12 21.87 9.34
C TYR A 139 -10.91 20.58 9.14
N ILE A 140 -11.97 20.70 8.37
CA ILE A 140 -12.75 19.58 7.87
C ILE A 140 -12.76 19.64 6.35
N GLY A 141 -12.98 18.52 5.70
CA GLY A 141 -13.04 18.50 4.25
C GLY A 141 -13.46 17.16 3.69
N GLY A 142 -13.34 17.05 2.40
CA GLY A 142 -13.61 15.83 1.66
C GLY A 142 -13.25 15.99 0.21
N GLY A 143 -13.33 14.91 -0.53
CA GLY A 143 -12.93 14.93 -1.92
C GLY A 143 -13.10 13.61 -2.62
N VAL A 144 -12.40 13.50 -3.73
CA VAL A 144 -12.38 12.32 -4.58
C VAL A 144 -11.07 11.58 -4.39
N THR A 145 -11.14 10.27 -4.39
CA THR A 145 -9.99 9.38 -4.32
C THR A 145 -9.93 8.50 -5.56
N TYR A 146 -8.79 8.47 -6.20
CA TYR A 146 -8.45 7.49 -7.22
C TYR A 146 -7.65 6.35 -6.55
N HIS A 147 -8.30 5.20 -6.40
CA HIS A 147 -7.70 4.01 -5.78
C HIS A 147 -6.92 3.19 -6.81
N LEU A 148 -5.74 2.70 -6.38
CA LEU A 148 -4.93 1.76 -7.13
C LEU A 148 -4.56 0.63 -6.18
N ASN A 149 -5.10 -0.56 -6.44
CA ASN A 149 -4.90 -1.72 -5.58
C ASN A 149 -4.18 -2.82 -6.35
N THR A 150 -3.24 -3.50 -5.70
CA THR A 150 -2.65 -4.71 -6.28
C THR A 150 -3.65 -5.85 -6.24
N PHE A 151 -3.39 -6.88 -7.05
CA PHE A 151 -4.11 -8.15 -6.93
C PHE A 151 -3.62 -8.92 -5.69
N VAL A 152 -4.39 -9.92 -5.28
CA VAL A 152 -3.99 -10.91 -4.27
C VAL A 152 -3.53 -12.17 -5.01
N LEU A 153 -2.41 -12.77 -4.57
CA LEU A 153 -2.02 -14.11 -5.01
C LEU A 153 -3.07 -15.11 -4.49
N ASN A 154 -4.07 -15.36 -5.30
CA ASN A 154 -5.13 -16.32 -5.00
C ASN A 154 -4.97 -17.59 -5.85
N GLN A 155 -5.82 -18.59 -5.59
CA GLN A 155 -5.81 -19.85 -6.32
C GLN A 155 -5.91 -19.66 -7.85
N SER A 156 -6.80 -18.79 -8.32
CA SER A 156 -7.00 -18.56 -9.76
C SER A 156 -5.78 -17.95 -10.43
N PHE A 157 -5.06 -17.08 -9.71
CA PHE A 157 -3.81 -16.50 -10.20
C PHE A 157 -2.73 -17.57 -10.33
N VAL A 158 -2.54 -18.40 -9.30
CA VAL A 158 -1.54 -19.47 -9.30
C VAL A 158 -1.89 -20.54 -10.32
N GLN A 159 -3.17 -20.93 -10.43
CA GLN A 159 -3.66 -21.87 -11.44
C GLN A 159 -3.28 -21.41 -12.85
N GLY A 160 -3.50 -20.14 -13.17
CA GLY A 160 -3.15 -19.61 -14.50
C GLY A 160 -1.64 -19.54 -14.79
N ILE A 161 -0.78 -19.69 -13.77
CA ILE A 161 0.67 -19.85 -13.97
C ILE A 161 0.99 -21.33 -14.20
N ILE A 162 0.40 -22.23 -13.42
CA ILE A 162 0.64 -23.67 -13.47
C ILE A 162 0.05 -24.29 -14.75
N ASP A 163 -1.01 -23.72 -15.30
CA ASP A 163 -1.57 -24.10 -16.59
C ASP A 163 -0.66 -23.82 -17.79
N ASP A 164 0.43 -23.03 -17.59
CA ASP A 164 1.47 -22.91 -18.62
C ASP A 164 2.15 -24.27 -18.83
N PRO A 165 2.15 -24.82 -20.07
CA PRO A 165 2.69 -26.16 -20.32
C PRO A 165 4.14 -26.34 -19.89
N ALA A 166 4.97 -25.31 -20.00
CA ALA A 166 6.37 -25.35 -19.60
C ALA A 166 6.51 -25.51 -18.09
N ILE A 167 5.69 -24.80 -17.31
CA ILE A 167 5.66 -24.92 -15.84
C ILE A 167 5.10 -26.27 -15.42
N SER A 168 4.00 -26.71 -16.04
CA SER A 168 3.38 -28.01 -15.76
C SER A 168 4.36 -29.16 -15.97
N ASP A 169 5.12 -29.15 -17.07
CA ASP A 169 6.12 -30.18 -17.37
C ASP A 169 7.30 -30.16 -16.38
N MET A 170 7.78 -28.96 -16.00
CA MET A 170 8.82 -28.83 -14.97
C MET A 170 8.37 -29.36 -13.60
N ILE A 171 7.12 -29.10 -13.22
CA ILE A 171 6.54 -29.58 -11.97
C ILE A 171 6.45 -31.11 -11.99
N LYS A 172 5.96 -31.69 -13.09
CA LYS A 172 5.87 -33.16 -13.27
C LYS A 172 7.25 -33.81 -13.20
N SER A 173 8.27 -33.21 -13.83
CA SER A 173 9.66 -33.67 -13.76
C SER A 173 10.19 -33.64 -12.32
N ALA A 174 9.96 -32.53 -11.60
CA ALA A 174 10.39 -32.38 -10.22
C ALA A 174 9.64 -33.32 -9.25
N ALA A 175 8.39 -33.66 -9.52
CA ALA A 175 7.57 -34.56 -8.70
C ALA A 175 7.87 -36.06 -8.93
N ASN A 176 8.51 -36.41 -10.05
CA ASN A 176 8.81 -37.82 -10.36
C ASN A 176 9.85 -38.39 -9.40
N LYS A 177 9.51 -39.49 -8.70
CA LYS A 177 10.27 -40.05 -7.57
C LYS A 177 11.16 -41.23 -7.97
N GLU A 178 11.35 -41.52 -9.26
CA GLU A 178 12.14 -42.67 -9.70
C GLU A 178 13.65 -42.37 -9.63
N GLY A 179 14.34 -43.14 -8.80
CA GLY A 179 15.81 -43.23 -8.71
C GLY A 179 16.45 -42.22 -7.74
N LEU A 180 16.65 -42.62 -6.50
CA LEU A 180 17.32 -41.81 -5.45
C LEU A 180 18.80 -42.19 -5.30
N ASP A 181 19.62 -42.13 -6.37
CA ASP A 181 21.05 -42.10 -6.20
C ASP A 181 21.57 -40.67 -5.92
N PRO A 182 22.77 -40.49 -5.41
CA PRO A 182 23.26 -39.16 -5.03
C PRO A 182 23.39 -38.18 -6.19
N GLU A 183 23.57 -38.64 -7.44
CA GLU A 183 23.65 -37.80 -8.62
C GLU A 183 22.27 -37.33 -9.03
N ALA A 184 21.26 -38.22 -8.95
CA ALA A 184 19.85 -37.86 -9.17
C ALA A 184 19.35 -36.85 -8.13
N LEU A 185 19.80 -36.93 -6.89
CA LEU A 185 19.46 -35.93 -5.85
C LEU A 185 20.01 -34.52 -6.16
N GLN A 186 21.24 -34.45 -6.70
CA GLN A 186 21.81 -33.15 -7.10
C GLN A 186 21.10 -32.56 -8.31
N GLN A 187 20.79 -33.39 -9.31
CA GLN A 187 20.01 -32.92 -10.47
C GLN A 187 18.63 -32.43 -10.05
N LYS A 188 17.97 -33.14 -9.14
CA LYS A 188 16.66 -32.75 -8.62
C LYS A 188 16.69 -31.44 -7.81
N ALA A 189 17.75 -31.21 -7.05
CA ALA A 189 17.93 -29.95 -6.36
C ALA A 189 18.08 -28.77 -7.35
N GLN A 190 18.81 -28.96 -8.45
CA GLN A 190 18.93 -27.95 -9.51
C GLN A 190 17.63 -27.73 -10.28
N GLU A 191 16.86 -28.80 -10.55
CA GLU A 191 15.53 -28.68 -11.17
C GLU A 191 14.56 -27.90 -10.30
N LEU A 192 14.53 -28.17 -8.98
CA LEU A 192 13.70 -27.43 -8.02
C LEU A 192 14.12 -25.95 -7.92
N GLU A 193 15.42 -25.67 -7.94
CA GLU A 193 15.91 -24.29 -7.95
C GLU A 193 15.51 -23.57 -9.24
N THR A 194 15.66 -24.22 -10.39
CA THR A 194 15.26 -23.69 -11.71
C THR A 194 13.76 -23.47 -11.77
N LEU A 195 12.96 -24.42 -11.26
CA LEU A 195 11.51 -24.28 -11.15
C LEU A 195 11.14 -23.07 -10.28
N GLY A 196 11.80 -22.93 -9.12
CA GLY A 196 11.57 -21.79 -8.22
C GLY A 196 11.85 -20.44 -8.90
N GLN A 197 12.95 -20.35 -9.65
CA GLN A 197 13.29 -19.12 -10.40
C GLN A 197 12.31 -18.86 -11.53
N THR A 198 11.88 -19.88 -12.27
CA THR A 198 10.92 -19.75 -13.37
C THR A 198 9.54 -19.38 -12.86
N LEU A 199 9.07 -20.00 -11.77
CA LEU A 199 7.81 -19.63 -11.10
C LEU A 199 7.84 -18.17 -10.64
N LYS A 200 8.94 -17.74 -10.03
CA LYS A 200 9.11 -16.36 -9.61
C LYS A 200 8.97 -15.39 -10.78
N GLN A 201 9.65 -15.66 -11.89
CA GLN A 201 9.57 -14.81 -13.08
C GLN A 201 8.14 -14.77 -13.65
N LYS A 202 7.49 -15.92 -13.76
CA LYS A 202 6.11 -16.02 -14.26
C LYS A 202 5.09 -15.32 -13.35
N VAL A 203 5.28 -15.41 -12.03
CA VAL A 203 4.48 -14.63 -11.06
C VAL A 203 4.65 -13.14 -11.30
N GLN A 204 5.88 -12.69 -11.52
CA GLN A 204 6.17 -11.29 -11.76
C GLN A 204 5.58 -10.80 -13.10
N ASP A 205 5.73 -11.57 -14.18
CA ASP A 205 5.19 -11.25 -15.50
C ASP A 205 3.66 -11.18 -15.45
N LYS A 206 3.01 -12.21 -14.87
CA LYS A 206 1.56 -12.25 -14.73
C LYS A 206 1.04 -11.14 -13.81
N ALA A 207 1.80 -10.79 -12.78
CA ALA A 207 1.48 -9.67 -11.91
C ALA A 207 1.50 -8.33 -12.64
N MET A 208 2.42 -8.15 -13.60
CA MET A 208 2.45 -6.96 -14.44
C MET A 208 1.32 -6.97 -15.48
N ASP A 209 0.96 -8.13 -16.02
CA ASP A 209 -0.12 -8.28 -17.00
C ASP A 209 -1.51 -8.10 -16.38
N GLU A 210 -1.74 -8.62 -15.18
CA GLU A 210 -3.00 -8.44 -14.44
C GLU A 210 -3.22 -6.98 -13.99
N GLY A 211 -2.12 -6.25 -13.86
CA GLY A 211 -2.11 -4.82 -13.60
C GLY A 211 -2.63 -4.42 -12.22
N LEU A 212 -2.79 -3.12 -12.05
CA LEU A 212 -3.39 -2.55 -10.86
C LEU A 212 -4.90 -2.40 -11.07
N LYS A 213 -5.70 -2.82 -10.10
CA LYS A 213 -7.13 -2.49 -10.08
C LYS A 213 -7.29 -1.03 -9.73
N THR A 214 -7.95 -0.31 -10.61
CA THR A 214 -8.20 1.12 -10.43
C THR A 214 -9.68 1.36 -10.22
N SER A 215 -10.02 2.27 -9.32
CA SER A 215 -11.40 2.67 -9.09
C SER A 215 -11.47 4.09 -8.53
N ILE A 216 -12.65 4.67 -8.61
CA ILE A 216 -12.90 6.02 -8.08
C ILE A 216 -13.80 5.86 -6.86
N GLY A 217 -13.41 6.52 -5.77
CA GLY A 217 -14.19 6.65 -4.55
C GLY A 217 -14.21 8.09 -4.08
N GLY A 218 -14.64 8.26 -2.85
CA GLY A 218 -14.61 9.55 -2.17
C GLY A 218 -14.03 9.40 -0.76
N HIS A 219 -13.77 10.53 -0.12
CA HIS A 219 -13.35 10.56 1.27
C HIS A 219 -13.86 11.79 2.00
N ALA A 220 -14.04 11.64 3.30
CA ALA A 220 -14.20 12.74 4.23
C ALA A 220 -12.95 12.83 5.11
N LEU A 221 -12.60 14.02 5.54
CA LEU A 221 -11.44 14.20 6.40
C LEU A 221 -11.69 15.24 7.50
N VAL A 222 -11.01 15.05 8.61
CA VAL A 222 -10.81 16.02 9.67
C VAL A 222 -9.32 16.09 9.96
N GLY A 223 -8.80 17.30 10.10
CA GLY A 223 -7.37 17.46 10.30
C GLY A 223 -7.01 18.71 11.10
N VAL A 224 -5.75 18.77 11.43
CA VAL A 224 -5.12 19.94 12.03
C VAL A 224 -3.77 20.17 11.35
N ARG A 225 -3.50 21.41 10.99
CA ARG A 225 -2.20 21.85 10.49
C ARG A 225 -1.63 22.90 11.46
N ALA A 226 -0.40 22.70 11.86
CA ALA A 226 0.37 23.68 12.64
C ALA A 226 1.51 24.23 11.78
N LYS A 227 1.61 25.54 11.70
CA LYS A 227 2.69 26.24 10.97
C LYS A 227 3.50 27.05 11.97
N LEU A 228 4.82 26.87 11.92
CA LEU A 228 5.72 27.68 12.75
C LEU A 228 5.83 29.10 12.16
N PRO A 229 5.62 30.14 12.98
CA PRO A 229 5.88 31.51 12.55
C PRO A 229 7.36 31.65 12.18
N ILE A 230 7.65 32.37 11.11
CA ILE A 230 9.03 32.73 10.68
C ILE A 230 9.77 31.57 9.97
N ILE A 231 9.47 30.33 10.28
CA ILE A 231 10.11 29.15 9.66
C ILE A 231 9.12 28.50 8.67
N PRO A 232 9.53 28.19 7.43
CA PRO A 232 8.63 27.60 6.45
C PRO A 232 8.40 26.11 6.71
N ILE A 233 8.11 25.73 7.95
CA ILE A 233 7.83 24.36 8.38
C ILE A 233 6.40 24.28 8.89
N ALA A 234 5.69 23.27 8.41
CA ALA A 234 4.36 22.89 8.88
C ALA A 234 4.36 21.43 9.34
N ALA A 235 3.60 21.15 10.38
CA ALA A 235 3.24 19.80 10.78
C ALA A 235 1.72 19.62 10.58
N TYR A 236 1.28 18.40 10.29
CA TYR A 236 -0.13 18.11 10.12
C TYR A 236 -0.50 16.71 10.60
N CYS A 237 -1.76 16.59 10.99
CA CYS A 237 -2.38 15.33 11.34
C CYS A 237 -3.78 15.31 10.73
N ASN A 238 -4.09 14.29 9.92
CA ASN A 238 -5.39 14.10 9.30
C ASN A 238 -5.94 12.72 9.65
N PHE A 239 -7.21 12.65 9.91
CA PHE A 239 -7.98 11.42 9.91
C PHE A 239 -8.88 11.44 8.68
N LYS A 240 -8.76 10.42 7.84
CA LYS A 240 -9.58 10.24 6.63
C LYS A 240 -10.46 9.02 6.75
N TYR A 241 -11.69 9.15 6.27
CA TYR A 241 -12.61 8.06 6.07
C TYR A 241 -12.95 7.95 4.60
N TYR A 242 -12.69 6.79 3.99
CA TYR A 242 -12.91 6.53 2.58
C TYR A 242 -14.23 5.81 2.35
N PHE A 243 -14.85 6.05 1.21
CA PHE A 243 -16.06 5.36 0.76
C PHE A 243 -16.00 5.13 -0.75
N GLY A 244 -16.53 4.00 -1.18
CA GLY A 244 -16.36 3.54 -2.55
C GLY A 244 -14.95 2.96 -2.79
N GLY A 245 -14.68 2.62 -4.03
CA GLY A 245 -13.47 1.91 -4.44
C GLY A 245 -13.69 0.42 -4.57
N ASP A 246 -13.01 -0.18 -5.55
CA ASP A 246 -13.06 -1.62 -5.79
C ASP A 246 -11.80 -2.28 -5.25
N TYR A 247 -12.00 -3.32 -4.46
CA TYR A 247 -10.93 -4.13 -3.87
C TYR A 247 -11.04 -5.57 -4.36
N PRO A 248 -9.95 -6.36 -4.32
CA PRO A 248 -10.03 -7.80 -4.52
C PRO A 248 -11.05 -8.43 -3.57
N LYS A 249 -11.70 -9.51 -4.01
CA LYS A 249 -12.77 -10.18 -3.23
C LYS A 249 -12.29 -10.74 -1.89
N GLU A 250 -11.00 -11.03 -1.80
CA GLU A 250 -10.33 -11.53 -0.61
C GLU A 250 -10.10 -10.43 0.44
N VAL A 251 -10.23 -9.16 0.04
CA VAL A 251 -9.91 -8.01 0.87
C VAL A 251 -11.18 -7.26 1.26
N ASP A 252 -11.45 -7.24 2.56
CA ASP A 252 -12.40 -6.31 3.15
C ASP A 252 -11.69 -4.97 3.38
N ALA A 253 -12.07 -3.96 2.62
CA ALA A 253 -11.42 -2.66 2.67
C ALA A 253 -11.58 -1.98 4.02
N GLY A 254 -10.46 -1.58 4.61
CA GLY A 254 -10.46 -0.62 5.71
C GLY A 254 -10.69 0.79 5.17
N ASN A 255 -11.60 1.48 5.82
CA ASN A 255 -12.04 2.79 5.34
C ASN A 255 -11.35 3.96 6.06
N MET A 256 -10.35 3.70 6.89
CA MET A 256 -9.76 4.72 7.76
C MET A 256 -8.25 4.82 7.56
N THR A 257 -7.75 6.05 7.49
CA THR A 257 -6.31 6.35 7.45
C THR A 257 -6.01 7.53 8.37
N LEU A 258 -4.93 7.41 9.12
CA LEU A 258 -4.36 8.50 9.91
C LEU A 258 -3.08 8.98 9.22
N GLU A 259 -3.02 10.24 8.80
CA GLU A 259 -1.83 10.86 8.24
C GLU A 259 -1.17 11.72 9.29
N VAL A 260 0.08 11.44 9.63
CA VAL A 260 0.88 12.27 10.55
C VAL A 260 2.19 12.64 9.86
N GLY A 261 2.40 13.93 9.67
CA GLY A 261 3.55 14.35 8.89
C GLY A 261 3.94 15.82 9.05
N GLY A 262 4.89 16.19 8.24
CA GLY A 262 5.40 17.55 8.19
C GLY A 262 5.93 17.89 6.81
N GLY A 263 6.15 19.18 6.59
CA GLY A 263 6.61 19.65 5.30
C GLY A 263 6.99 21.13 5.31
N PHE A 264 7.28 21.60 4.14
CA PHE A 264 7.61 23.00 3.88
C PHE A 264 6.38 23.73 3.33
N ALA A 265 6.17 24.93 3.82
CA ALA A 265 5.06 25.79 3.44
C ALA A 265 5.62 27.18 3.09
N LEU A 266 5.58 27.55 1.81
CA LEU A 266 6.10 28.80 1.24
C LEU A 266 5.00 29.82 1.08
#